data_213e617cc8a4ca01d88d3449bb747540
#
_entry.id   213e617cc8a4ca01d88d3449bb747540
#
_cell.length_a   1.000
_cell.length_b   1.000
_cell.length_c   1.000
_cell.angle_alpha   90.00
_cell.angle_beta   90.00
_cell.angle_gamma   90.00
#
_symmetry.space_group_name_H-M   'P 1'
#
loop_
_entity.id
_entity.type
_entity.pdbx_description
1 polymer ?
#
loop_
_entity_poly.entity_id
_entity_poly.type
_entity_poly.pdbx_seq_one_letter_code
_entity_poly.pdbx_strand_id
1 'polypeptide(L)'
;MVQLLAILLFSFAITFISAVPFINLLYRLKFQRQKEAQKDIFGTVTSIVNRLHGWKVGTPNAGGILVIVITIVFSALFYKLVPGYNIISRLYGVNWVAAILYLTLISFGLLGLYDDVRKFYGYSLKGAWGLRIRYKFILQWLLALGIGYLLYSKMHLSSVYIPLVATDLNLGWLYVPFASFVIVATSNAVNITDGLDGLVSGLMVIALLAFW
;
A
#
# COMPACT_ATOMS: atom_id res chain seq x y z
N MET A 1 -2.46 25.65 -2.91
CA MET A 1 -3.32 25.24 -1.78
C MET A 1 -4.75 24.92 -2.23
N VAL A 2 -5.53 25.86 -2.81
CA VAL A 2 -6.92 25.60 -3.23
C VAL A 2 -7.06 24.41 -4.19
N GLN A 3 -6.19 24.29 -5.18
CA GLN A 3 -6.22 23.18 -6.14
C GLN A 3 -5.95 21.82 -5.47
N LEU A 4 -4.98 21.75 -4.54
CA LEU A 4 -4.67 20.53 -3.81
C LEU A 4 -5.84 20.10 -2.91
N LEU A 5 -6.45 21.08 -2.20
CA LEU A 5 -7.63 20.83 -1.39
C LEU A 5 -8.82 20.35 -2.23
N ALA A 6 -9.03 20.96 -3.40
CA ALA A 6 -10.08 20.54 -4.32
C ALA A 6 -9.89 19.09 -4.76
N ILE A 7 -8.65 18.66 -5.11
CA ILE A 7 -8.37 17.29 -5.50
C ILE A 7 -8.64 16.32 -4.36
N LEU A 8 -8.19 16.67 -3.15
CA LEU A 8 -8.42 15.85 -1.97
C LEU A 8 -9.92 15.66 -1.74
N LEU A 9 -10.71 16.72 -1.80
CA LEU A 9 -12.16 16.66 -1.63
C LEU A 9 -12.86 15.87 -2.75
N PHE A 10 -12.46 16.09 -4.02
CA PHE A 10 -13.02 15.35 -5.15
C PHE A 10 -12.67 13.86 -5.10
N SER A 11 -11.40 13.52 -4.81
CA SER A 11 -10.99 12.12 -4.69
C SER A 11 -11.70 11.41 -3.54
N PHE A 12 -11.86 12.10 -2.40
CA PHE A 12 -12.63 11.60 -1.27
C PHE A 12 -14.10 11.36 -1.65
N ALA A 13 -14.76 12.35 -2.25
CA ALA A 13 -16.17 12.25 -2.63
C ALA A 13 -16.42 11.10 -3.62
N ILE A 14 -15.56 10.94 -4.63
CA ILE A 14 -15.70 9.87 -5.61
C ILE A 14 -15.40 8.50 -4.97
N THR A 15 -14.39 8.41 -4.11
CA THR A 15 -14.11 7.15 -3.38
C THR A 15 -15.31 6.77 -2.52
N PHE A 16 -15.88 7.72 -1.81
CA PHE A 16 -17.05 7.50 -0.96
C PHE A 16 -18.27 7.03 -1.76
N ILE A 17 -18.60 7.70 -2.86
CA ILE A 17 -19.72 7.33 -3.74
C ILE A 17 -19.48 5.95 -4.38
N SER A 18 -18.24 5.65 -4.79
CA SER A 18 -17.88 4.39 -5.43
C SER A 18 -17.78 3.21 -4.46
N ALA A 19 -17.65 3.46 -3.15
CA ALA A 19 -17.47 2.42 -2.15
C ALA A 19 -18.67 1.44 -2.12
N VAL A 20 -19.90 1.94 -2.08
CA VAL A 20 -21.10 1.10 -1.99
C VAL A 20 -21.29 0.23 -3.25
N PRO A 21 -21.27 0.76 -4.49
CA PRO A 21 -21.37 -0.07 -5.68
C PRO A 21 -20.22 -1.07 -5.81
N PHE A 22 -19.00 -0.70 -5.38
CA PHE A 22 -17.86 -1.60 -5.39
C PHE A 22 -18.01 -2.75 -4.39
N ILE A 23 -18.46 -2.46 -3.17
CA ILE A 23 -18.78 -3.49 -2.17
C ILE A 23 -19.84 -4.46 -2.70
N ASN A 24 -20.90 -3.94 -3.33
CA ASN A 24 -21.96 -4.78 -3.93
C ASN A 24 -21.40 -5.66 -5.07
N LEU A 25 -20.45 -5.13 -5.86
CA LEU A 25 -19.74 -5.91 -6.88
C LEU A 25 -18.94 -7.06 -6.24
N LEU A 26 -18.19 -6.81 -5.18
CA LEU A 26 -17.43 -7.84 -4.45
C LEU A 26 -18.36 -8.92 -3.87
N TYR A 27 -19.55 -8.55 -3.37
CA TYR A 27 -20.56 -9.51 -2.94
C TYR A 27 -21.06 -10.36 -4.09
N ARG A 28 -21.35 -9.77 -5.25
CA ARG A 28 -21.78 -10.52 -6.46
C ARG A 28 -20.71 -11.48 -6.95
N LEU A 29 -19.45 -11.07 -6.90
CA LEU A 29 -18.30 -11.91 -7.26
C LEU A 29 -17.97 -12.96 -6.17
N LYS A 30 -18.70 -12.95 -5.05
CA LYS A 30 -18.45 -13.81 -3.88
C LYS A 30 -17.04 -13.67 -3.31
N PHE A 31 -16.41 -12.52 -3.51
CA PHE A 31 -15.06 -12.22 -3.03
C PHE A 31 -15.12 -11.87 -1.52
N GLN A 32 -15.43 -12.89 -0.71
CA GLN A 32 -15.75 -12.76 0.70
C GLN A 32 -14.80 -13.58 1.55
N ARG A 33 -14.57 -13.12 2.77
CA ARG A 33 -13.76 -13.84 3.75
C ARG A 33 -14.42 -15.18 4.11
N GLN A 34 -13.71 -16.27 3.89
CA GLN A 34 -14.15 -17.60 4.27
C GLN A 34 -13.98 -17.81 5.78
N LYS A 35 -14.73 -18.82 6.31
CA LYS A 35 -14.65 -19.20 7.72
C LYS A 35 -13.30 -19.84 8.00
N GLU A 36 -12.47 -19.16 8.78
CA GLU A 36 -11.11 -19.61 9.12
C GLU A 36 -10.94 -19.66 10.63
N ALA A 37 -10.37 -20.77 11.13
CA ALA A 37 -9.78 -20.78 12.45
C ALA A 37 -8.41 -20.08 12.36
N GLN A 38 -8.30 -18.87 12.88
CA GLN A 38 -7.02 -18.18 12.94
C GLN A 38 -6.08 -18.95 13.86
N LYS A 39 -4.91 -19.27 13.32
CA LYS A 39 -3.82 -19.93 14.04
C LYS A 39 -2.73 -18.91 14.31
N ASP A 40 -2.07 -19.01 15.45
CA ASP A 40 -0.91 -18.22 15.77
C ASP A 40 0.32 -18.65 14.92
N ILE A 41 1.46 -18.00 15.15
CA ILE A 41 2.72 -18.30 14.45
C ILE A 41 3.17 -19.74 14.73
N PHE A 42 2.74 -20.33 15.82
CA PHE A 42 3.06 -21.70 16.25
C PHE A 42 2.01 -22.74 15.77
N GLY A 43 0.96 -22.28 15.06
CA GLY A 43 -0.09 -23.16 14.53
C GLY A 43 -1.21 -23.50 15.51
N THR A 44 -1.23 -22.93 16.73
CA THR A 44 -2.29 -23.12 17.71
C THR A 44 -3.51 -22.25 17.37
N VAL A 45 -4.71 -22.79 17.57
CA VAL A 45 -5.96 -22.06 17.28
C VAL A 45 -6.19 -21.00 18.36
N THR A 46 -6.21 -19.73 17.95
CA THR A 46 -6.46 -18.59 18.85
C THR A 46 -7.95 -18.46 19.12
N SER A 47 -8.44 -19.08 20.21
CA SER A 47 -9.86 -19.12 20.57
C SER A 47 -10.46 -17.73 20.80
N ILE A 48 -9.72 -16.82 21.45
CA ILE A 48 -10.16 -15.44 21.75
C ILE A 48 -10.34 -14.65 20.44
N VAL A 49 -9.35 -14.71 19.54
CA VAL A 49 -9.41 -13.99 18.26
C VAL A 49 -10.55 -14.51 17.39
N ASN A 50 -10.73 -15.83 17.33
CA ASN A 50 -11.83 -16.43 16.58
C ASN A 50 -13.21 -16.04 17.13
N ARG A 51 -13.36 -15.92 18.46
CA ARG A 51 -14.60 -15.46 19.09
C ARG A 51 -14.90 -13.99 18.77
N LEU A 52 -13.88 -13.13 18.81
CA LEU A 52 -14.03 -11.69 18.55
C LEU A 52 -14.22 -11.36 17.07
N HIS A 53 -13.69 -12.18 16.15
CA HIS A 53 -13.72 -11.91 14.71
C HIS A 53 -14.63 -12.83 13.91
N GLY A 54 -15.37 -13.74 14.59
CA GLY A 54 -16.27 -14.68 13.92
C GLY A 54 -17.39 -14.02 13.09
N TRP A 55 -17.81 -12.82 13.47
CA TRP A 55 -18.82 -12.04 12.76
C TRP A 55 -18.31 -11.45 11.41
N LYS A 56 -17.00 -11.40 11.19
CA LYS A 56 -16.38 -10.90 9.94
C LYS A 56 -16.42 -11.93 8.80
N VAL A 57 -16.91 -13.14 9.06
CA VAL A 57 -17.10 -14.15 8.00
C VAL A 57 -18.14 -13.64 7.01
N GLY A 58 -17.82 -13.72 5.72
CA GLY A 58 -18.70 -13.21 4.66
C GLY A 58 -18.48 -11.72 4.31
N THR A 59 -17.61 -11.00 5.02
CA THR A 59 -17.26 -9.63 4.63
C THR A 59 -16.38 -9.63 3.37
N PRO A 60 -16.58 -8.65 2.45
CA PRO A 60 -15.76 -8.55 1.23
C PRO A 60 -14.29 -8.28 1.55
N ASN A 61 -13.41 -8.91 0.80
CA ASN A 61 -11.98 -8.64 0.78
C ASN A 61 -11.61 -7.84 -0.48
N ALA A 62 -10.34 -7.42 -0.60
CA ALA A 62 -9.80 -6.68 -1.75
C ALA A 62 -10.34 -5.25 -1.94
N GLY A 63 -10.75 -4.58 -0.85
CA GLY A 63 -11.10 -3.15 -0.86
C GLY A 63 -10.00 -2.24 -1.39
N GLY A 64 -8.74 -2.63 -1.24
CA GLY A 64 -7.58 -1.91 -1.74
C GLY A 64 -7.56 -1.67 -3.26
N ILE A 65 -8.24 -2.51 -4.05
CA ILE A 65 -8.37 -2.32 -5.51
C ILE A 65 -9.02 -0.97 -5.81
N LEU A 66 -10.11 -0.65 -5.12
CA LEU A 66 -10.82 0.62 -5.31
C LEU A 66 -9.89 1.81 -5.06
N VAL A 67 -9.15 1.77 -3.96
CA VAL A 67 -8.22 2.85 -3.59
C VAL A 67 -7.12 3.01 -4.66
N ILE A 68 -6.51 1.91 -5.11
CA ILE A 68 -5.46 1.93 -6.14
C ILE A 68 -5.98 2.50 -7.45
N VAL A 69 -7.13 2.02 -7.93
CA VAL A 69 -7.72 2.45 -9.20
C VAL A 69 -8.07 3.94 -9.14
N ILE A 70 -8.73 4.39 -8.09
CA ILE A 70 -9.09 5.80 -7.93
C ILE A 70 -7.83 6.67 -7.84
N THR A 71 -6.83 6.26 -7.08
CA THR A 71 -5.57 7.00 -6.96
C THR A 71 -4.87 7.15 -8.32
N ILE A 72 -4.80 6.07 -9.11
CA ILE A 72 -4.19 6.11 -10.46
C ILE A 72 -5.00 7.01 -11.39
N VAL A 73 -6.31 6.85 -11.45
CA VAL A 73 -7.18 7.63 -12.33
C VAL A 73 -7.12 9.11 -11.99
N PHE A 74 -7.26 9.45 -10.70
CA PHE A 74 -7.23 10.85 -10.25
C PHE A 74 -5.88 11.50 -10.47
N SER A 75 -4.80 10.84 -10.13
CA SER A 75 -3.46 11.37 -10.35
C SER A 75 -3.13 11.54 -11.83
N ALA A 76 -3.59 10.63 -12.70
CA ALA A 76 -3.42 10.74 -14.15
C ALA A 76 -4.26 11.88 -14.75
N LEU A 77 -5.52 12.05 -14.30
CA LEU A 77 -6.36 13.17 -14.70
C LEU A 77 -5.75 14.50 -14.25
N PHE A 78 -5.26 14.53 -13.02
CA PHE A 78 -4.63 15.71 -12.46
C PHE A 78 -3.37 16.12 -13.22
N TYR A 79 -2.54 15.16 -13.56
CA TYR A 79 -1.35 15.37 -14.39
C TYR A 79 -1.68 16.03 -15.74
N LYS A 80 -2.86 15.72 -16.32
CA LYS A 80 -3.31 16.33 -17.59
C LYS A 80 -3.96 17.71 -17.40
N LEU A 81 -4.67 17.93 -16.29
CA LEU A 81 -5.51 19.12 -16.10
C LEU A 81 -4.76 20.29 -15.48
N VAL A 82 -3.65 20.05 -14.77
CA VAL A 82 -2.89 21.13 -14.11
C VAL A 82 -1.68 21.51 -14.95
N PRO A 83 -1.72 22.68 -15.63
CA PRO A 83 -0.63 23.10 -16.55
C PRO A 83 0.75 23.19 -15.91
N GLY A 84 0.82 23.54 -14.61
CA GLY A 84 2.08 23.67 -13.88
C GLY A 84 2.80 22.33 -13.63
N TYR A 85 2.09 21.23 -13.60
CA TYR A 85 2.68 19.89 -13.41
C TYR A 85 3.46 19.44 -14.67
N ASN A 86 3.03 19.87 -15.86
CA ASN A 86 3.68 19.56 -17.12
C ASN A 86 5.01 20.29 -17.33
N ILE A 87 5.26 21.39 -16.61
CA ILE A 87 6.50 22.17 -16.74
C ILE A 87 7.67 21.38 -16.15
N ILE A 88 7.47 20.71 -15.03
CA ILE A 88 8.51 19.90 -14.37
C ILE A 88 8.89 18.69 -15.25
N SER A 89 7.91 18.03 -15.87
CA SER A 89 8.18 16.90 -16.77
C SER A 89 8.84 17.32 -18.08
N ARG A 90 8.57 18.53 -18.57
CA ARG A 90 9.23 19.11 -19.76
C ARG A 90 10.68 19.50 -19.50
N LEU A 91 11.00 19.97 -18.29
CA LEU A 91 12.36 20.36 -17.91
C LEU A 91 13.28 19.17 -17.62
N TYR A 92 12.75 18.07 -17.07
CA TYR A 92 13.53 16.91 -16.61
C TYR A 92 13.28 15.63 -17.43
N GLY A 93 12.51 15.67 -18.52
CA GLY A 93 12.15 14.48 -19.29
C GLY A 93 11.13 13.61 -18.57
N VAL A 94 11.42 12.31 -18.40
CA VAL A 94 10.55 11.39 -17.65
C VAL A 94 10.49 11.86 -16.19
N ASN A 95 9.26 12.08 -15.68
CA ASN A 95 9.07 12.38 -14.25
C ASN A 95 9.32 11.12 -13.41
N TRP A 96 10.58 10.91 -13.04
CA TRP A 96 11.01 9.77 -12.26
C TRP A 96 10.30 9.66 -10.91
N VAL A 97 9.94 10.81 -10.30
CA VAL A 97 9.15 10.82 -9.05
C VAL A 97 7.82 10.13 -9.25
N ALA A 98 7.05 10.56 -10.26
CA ALA A 98 5.76 9.96 -10.58
C ALA A 98 5.91 8.48 -10.99
N ALA A 99 6.91 8.18 -11.82
CA ALA A 99 7.17 6.81 -12.28
C ALA A 99 7.46 5.87 -11.10
N ILE A 100 8.29 6.27 -10.15
CA ILE A 100 8.64 5.48 -8.96
C ILE A 100 7.42 5.33 -8.04
N LEU A 101 6.62 6.40 -7.84
CA LEU A 101 5.40 6.34 -7.05
C LEU A 101 4.38 5.38 -7.65
N TYR A 102 4.11 5.44 -8.96
CA TYR A 102 3.21 4.50 -9.63
C TYR A 102 3.75 3.07 -9.60
N LEU A 103 5.05 2.89 -9.84
CA LEU A 103 5.68 1.58 -9.76
C LEU A 103 5.50 0.97 -8.36
N THR A 104 5.74 1.76 -7.32
CA THR A 104 5.56 1.34 -5.93
C THR A 104 4.10 0.98 -5.64
N LEU A 105 3.17 1.86 -5.99
CA LEU A 105 1.75 1.66 -5.78
C LEU A 105 1.24 0.39 -6.49
N ILE A 106 1.61 0.21 -7.76
CA ILE A 106 1.15 -0.92 -8.56
C ILE A 106 1.80 -2.22 -8.08
N SER A 107 3.12 -2.24 -7.87
CA SER A 107 3.84 -3.47 -7.51
C SER A 107 3.43 -4.00 -6.13
N PHE A 108 3.37 -3.13 -5.11
CA PHE A 108 2.89 -3.52 -3.78
C PHE A 108 1.39 -3.78 -3.76
N GLY A 109 0.61 -3.04 -4.55
CA GLY A 109 -0.81 -3.28 -4.73
C GLY A 109 -1.11 -4.65 -5.35
N LEU A 110 -0.38 -5.03 -6.40
CA LEU A 110 -0.48 -6.36 -7.02
C LEU A 110 -0.04 -7.46 -6.06
N LEU A 111 1.00 -7.24 -5.27
CA LEU A 111 1.43 -8.19 -4.24
C LEU A 111 0.35 -8.42 -3.18
N GLY A 112 -0.30 -7.34 -2.72
CA GLY A 112 -1.43 -7.42 -1.78
C GLY A 112 -2.64 -8.11 -2.39
N LEU A 113 -3.00 -7.75 -3.62
CA LEU A 113 -4.09 -8.40 -4.37
C LEU A 113 -3.84 -9.89 -4.57
N TYR A 114 -2.62 -10.26 -4.94
CA TYR A 114 -2.24 -11.67 -5.10
C TYR A 114 -2.39 -12.46 -3.79
N ASP A 115 -2.01 -11.85 -2.64
CA ASP A 115 -2.22 -12.44 -1.32
C ASP A 115 -3.70 -12.66 -1.00
N ASP A 116 -4.56 -11.66 -1.31
CA ASP A 116 -6.01 -11.73 -1.10
C ASP A 116 -6.67 -12.77 -2.03
N VAL A 117 -6.29 -12.81 -3.30
CA VAL A 117 -6.79 -13.80 -4.27
C VAL A 117 -6.43 -15.22 -3.84
N ARG A 118 -5.20 -15.43 -3.35
CA ARG A 118 -4.79 -16.75 -2.84
C ARG A 118 -5.60 -17.17 -1.61
N LYS A 119 -5.87 -16.26 -0.70
CA LYS A 119 -6.75 -16.52 0.45
C LYS A 119 -8.16 -16.91 0.01
N PHE A 120 -8.67 -16.23 -1.02
CA PHE A 120 -10.00 -16.49 -1.56
C PHE A 120 -10.14 -17.87 -2.19
N TYR A 121 -9.22 -18.26 -3.07
CA TYR A 121 -9.29 -19.55 -3.78
C TYR A 121 -8.89 -20.76 -2.93
N GLY A 122 -8.54 -20.56 -1.64
CA GLY A 122 -8.19 -21.66 -0.75
C GLY A 122 -7.00 -22.51 -1.24
N TYR A 123 -6.14 -21.96 -2.08
CA TYR A 123 -4.94 -22.62 -2.61
C TYR A 123 -3.88 -22.81 -1.51
N SER A 124 -4.33 -23.26 -0.35
CA SER A 124 -3.45 -23.67 0.73
C SER A 124 -3.33 -25.18 0.76
N LEU A 125 -2.41 -25.69 -0.01
CA LEU A 125 -1.89 -27.03 0.23
C LEU A 125 -1.30 -27.05 1.66
N LYS A 126 -2.00 -27.72 2.57
CA LYS A 126 -1.56 -27.98 3.96
C LYS A 126 -1.48 -26.75 4.88
N GLY A 127 -2.60 -26.09 5.15
CA GLY A 127 -2.78 -25.27 6.37
C GLY A 127 -2.15 -23.89 6.41
N ALA A 128 -1.55 -23.39 5.34
CA ALA A 128 -1.02 -22.03 5.25
C ALA A 128 -1.84 -21.20 4.27
N TRP A 129 -2.65 -20.29 4.79
CA TRP A 129 -3.53 -19.40 4.05
C TRP A 129 -2.71 -18.22 3.45
N GLY A 130 -2.92 -17.95 2.16
CA GLY A 130 -2.21 -16.88 1.46
C GLY A 130 -0.79 -17.26 0.99
N LEU A 131 0.01 -16.27 0.69
CA LEU A 131 1.45 -16.46 0.46
C LEU A 131 2.11 -16.91 1.78
N ARG A 132 2.96 -17.96 1.71
CA ARG A 132 3.80 -18.25 2.87
C ARG A 132 4.56 -16.99 3.24
N ILE A 133 4.58 -16.62 4.51
CA ILE A 133 5.19 -15.39 5.05
C ILE A 133 6.59 -15.16 4.44
N ARG A 134 7.39 -16.24 4.27
CA ARG A 134 8.73 -16.18 3.68
C ARG A 134 8.75 -15.67 2.25
N TYR A 135 7.84 -16.16 1.39
CA TYR A 135 7.78 -15.73 -0.02
C TYR A 135 7.26 -14.31 -0.16
N LYS A 136 6.27 -13.92 0.65
CA LYS A 136 5.79 -12.55 0.71
C LYS A 136 6.91 -11.60 1.09
N PHE A 137 7.67 -11.94 2.13
CA PHE A 137 8.79 -11.14 2.61
C PHE A 137 9.91 -11.02 1.56
N ILE A 138 10.27 -12.12 0.90
CA ILE A 138 11.27 -12.10 -0.19
C ILE A 138 10.83 -11.22 -1.34
N LEU A 139 9.55 -11.33 -1.79
CA LEU A 139 9.03 -10.50 -2.86
C LEU A 139 8.99 -9.01 -2.48
N GLN A 140 8.62 -8.69 -1.25
CA GLN A 140 8.66 -7.31 -0.74
C GLN A 140 10.10 -6.75 -0.80
N TRP A 141 11.10 -7.53 -0.38
CA TRP A 141 12.49 -7.11 -0.45
C TRP A 141 13.00 -6.92 -1.88
N LEU A 142 12.65 -7.82 -2.80
CA LEU A 142 13.04 -7.69 -4.21
C LEU A 142 12.43 -6.42 -4.83
N LEU A 143 11.15 -6.16 -4.61
CA LEU A 143 10.49 -4.94 -5.08
C LEU A 143 11.10 -3.69 -4.45
N ALA A 144 11.33 -3.70 -3.14
CA ALA A 144 11.90 -2.58 -2.42
C ALA A 144 13.33 -2.26 -2.84
N LEU A 145 14.17 -3.28 -3.10
CA LEU A 145 15.52 -3.11 -3.64
C LEU A 145 15.49 -2.47 -5.04
N GLY A 146 14.58 -2.90 -5.90
CA GLY A 146 14.38 -2.27 -7.21
C GLY A 146 13.99 -0.79 -7.09
N ILE A 147 13.06 -0.47 -6.19
CA ILE A 147 12.62 0.91 -5.93
C ILE A 147 13.76 1.73 -5.31
N GLY A 148 14.45 1.20 -4.30
CA GLY A 148 15.60 1.85 -3.66
C GLY A 148 16.73 2.15 -4.67
N TYR A 149 16.99 1.23 -5.60
CA TYR A 149 17.94 1.45 -6.69
C TYR A 149 17.49 2.58 -7.63
N LEU A 150 16.21 2.66 -7.98
CA LEU A 150 15.68 3.74 -8.80
C LEU A 150 15.75 5.09 -8.07
N LEU A 151 15.48 5.15 -6.78
CA LEU A 151 15.65 6.34 -5.96
C LEU A 151 17.11 6.82 -5.97
N TYR A 152 18.06 5.90 -5.82
CA TYR A 152 19.47 6.20 -5.84
C TYR A 152 19.95 6.65 -7.23
N SER A 153 19.64 5.86 -8.28
CA SER A 153 20.22 6.05 -9.62
C SER A 153 19.53 7.14 -10.43
N LYS A 154 18.21 7.32 -10.29
CA LYS A 154 17.43 8.28 -11.11
C LYS A 154 17.11 9.57 -10.40
N MET A 155 16.99 9.53 -9.07
CA MET A 155 16.72 10.72 -8.27
C MET A 155 17.97 11.22 -7.53
N HIS A 156 19.09 10.50 -7.65
CA HIS A 156 20.37 10.84 -7.00
C HIS A 156 20.26 11.01 -5.48
N LEU A 157 19.34 10.25 -4.86
CA LEU A 157 19.17 10.27 -3.41
C LEU A 157 20.21 9.37 -2.76
N SER A 158 21.13 9.96 -2.01
CA SER A 158 22.22 9.26 -1.32
C SER A 158 22.36 9.64 0.14
N SER A 159 21.62 10.66 0.61
CA SER A 159 21.71 11.17 1.97
C SER A 159 20.38 11.10 2.72
N VAL A 160 20.48 11.05 4.04
CA VAL A 160 19.35 11.09 4.97
C VAL A 160 19.57 12.25 5.95
N TYR A 161 18.60 13.14 6.04
CA TYR A 161 18.63 14.24 7.00
C TYR A 161 18.30 13.73 8.41
N ILE A 162 19.17 14.05 9.37
CA ILE A 162 18.98 13.71 10.78
C ILE A 162 18.55 14.98 11.53
N PRO A 163 17.26 15.13 11.90
CA PRO A 163 16.74 16.38 12.45
C PRO A 163 17.33 16.74 13.81
N LEU A 164 17.72 15.75 14.63
CA LEU A 164 18.32 15.99 15.95
C LEU A 164 19.71 16.64 15.89
N VAL A 165 20.46 16.36 14.84
CA VAL A 165 21.84 16.85 14.66
C VAL A 165 21.88 17.93 13.59
N ALA A 166 20.77 18.17 12.90
CA ALA A 166 20.63 19.11 11.78
C ALA A 166 21.68 18.90 10.69
N THR A 167 22.05 17.66 10.41
CA THR A 167 23.07 17.28 9.42
C THR A 167 22.54 16.23 8.43
N ASP A 168 23.06 16.28 7.20
CA ASP A 168 22.83 15.27 6.19
C ASP A 168 23.89 14.16 6.30
N LEU A 169 23.43 12.96 6.61
CA LEU A 169 24.27 11.76 6.59
C LEU A 169 24.29 11.18 5.18
N ASN A 170 25.43 11.30 4.51
CA ASN A 170 25.59 10.71 3.18
C ASN A 170 25.88 9.20 3.31
N LEU A 171 24.93 8.37 2.88
CA LEU A 171 25.03 6.92 2.89
C LEU A 171 25.65 6.35 1.62
N GLY A 172 25.78 7.18 0.57
CA GLY A 172 26.23 6.72 -0.74
C GLY A 172 25.36 5.54 -1.24
N TRP A 173 26.01 4.45 -1.70
CA TRP A 173 25.28 3.27 -2.19
C TRP A 173 24.50 2.51 -1.10
N LEU A 174 24.84 2.68 0.17
CA LEU A 174 24.09 2.11 1.30
C LEU A 174 22.69 2.70 1.43
N TYR A 175 22.40 3.80 0.74
CA TYR A 175 21.05 4.34 0.63
C TYR A 175 20.05 3.32 0.06
N VAL A 176 20.50 2.47 -0.89
CA VAL A 176 19.63 1.45 -1.51
C VAL A 176 19.08 0.44 -0.49
N PRO A 177 19.93 -0.30 0.25
CA PRO A 177 19.42 -1.22 1.28
C PRO A 177 18.70 -0.50 2.42
N PHE A 178 19.11 0.72 2.77
CA PHE A 178 18.42 1.53 3.78
C PHE A 178 16.99 1.89 3.34
N ALA A 179 16.81 2.46 2.15
CA ALA A 179 15.49 2.79 1.61
C ALA A 179 14.61 1.54 1.47
N SER A 180 15.20 0.44 1.03
CA SER A 180 14.49 -0.85 0.92
C SER A 180 14.02 -1.36 2.28
N PHE A 181 14.85 -1.25 3.30
CA PHE A 181 14.48 -1.59 4.68
C PHE A 181 13.29 -0.75 5.17
N VAL A 182 13.34 0.57 4.95
CA VAL A 182 12.26 1.49 5.34
C VAL A 182 10.95 1.11 4.63
N ILE A 183 10.99 0.85 3.32
CA ILE A 183 9.80 0.46 2.54
C ILE A 183 9.21 -0.85 3.08
N VAL A 184 10.03 -1.88 3.29
CA VAL A 184 9.58 -3.18 3.79
C VAL A 184 9.06 -3.08 5.23
N ALA A 185 9.77 -2.35 6.10
CA ALA A 185 9.37 -2.14 7.48
C ALA A 185 8.01 -1.42 7.57
N THR A 186 7.85 -0.32 6.82
CA THR A 186 6.60 0.45 6.79
C THR A 186 5.45 -0.39 6.24
N SER A 187 5.66 -1.10 5.13
CA SER A 187 4.63 -1.97 4.54
C SER A 187 4.17 -3.06 5.51
N ASN A 188 5.10 -3.69 6.23
CA ASN A 188 4.74 -4.72 7.21
C ASN A 188 4.12 -4.12 8.48
N ALA A 189 4.60 -2.95 8.95
CA ALA A 189 4.00 -2.26 10.08
C ALA A 189 2.52 -1.95 9.82
N VAL A 190 2.20 -1.37 8.67
CA VAL A 190 0.81 -1.10 8.26
C VAL A 190 0.00 -2.38 8.20
N ASN A 191 0.54 -3.45 7.60
CA ASN A 191 -0.16 -4.74 7.49
C ASN A 191 -0.41 -5.42 8.85
N ILE A 192 0.50 -5.28 9.82
CA ILE A 192 0.32 -5.83 11.18
C ILE A 192 -0.70 -4.99 11.96
N THR A 193 -0.69 -3.67 11.79
CA THR A 193 -1.62 -2.75 12.45
C THR A 193 -3.06 -2.96 11.98
N ASP A 194 -3.27 -3.55 10.79
CA ASP A 194 -4.60 -3.87 10.23
C ASP A 194 -5.27 -5.07 10.93
N GLY A 195 -5.32 -5.02 12.24
CA GLY A 195 -5.98 -6.02 13.09
C GLY A 195 -7.37 -5.60 13.57
N LEU A 196 -7.61 -4.29 13.70
CA LEU A 196 -8.85 -3.70 14.20
C LEU A 196 -9.47 -2.78 13.15
N ASP A 197 -10.80 -2.81 13.02
CA ASP A 197 -11.54 -2.00 12.07
C ASP A 197 -11.35 -0.50 12.36
N GLY A 198 -10.93 0.25 11.35
CA GLY A 198 -10.69 1.68 11.44
C GLY A 198 -9.34 2.10 12.01
N LEU A 199 -8.57 1.20 12.66
CA LEU A 199 -7.30 1.56 13.29
C LEU A 199 -6.28 2.00 12.23
N VAL A 200 -6.02 1.18 11.22
CA VAL A 200 -5.07 1.52 10.15
C VAL A 200 -5.50 2.75 9.39
N SER A 201 -6.78 2.82 8.98
CA SER A 201 -7.27 3.97 8.22
C SER A 201 -7.16 5.28 9.01
N GLY A 202 -7.46 5.27 10.31
CA GLY A 202 -7.29 6.43 11.17
C GLY A 202 -5.83 6.86 11.31
N LEU A 203 -4.92 5.91 11.57
CA LEU A 203 -3.49 6.20 11.66
C LEU A 203 -2.91 6.70 10.34
N MET A 204 -3.34 6.12 9.20
CA MET A 204 -2.90 6.58 7.89
C MET A 204 -3.37 8.00 7.56
N VAL A 205 -4.60 8.37 7.93
CA VAL A 205 -5.08 9.76 7.78
C VAL A 205 -4.20 10.72 8.57
N ILE A 206 -3.89 10.41 9.84
CA ILE A 206 -3.03 11.26 10.68
C ILE A 206 -1.63 11.37 10.08
N ALA A 207 -1.02 10.23 9.69
CA ALA A 207 0.31 10.21 9.11
C ALA A 207 0.39 11.02 7.80
N LEU A 208 -0.57 10.81 6.88
CA LEU A 208 -0.60 11.52 5.60
C LEU A 208 -0.82 13.02 5.77
N LEU A 209 -1.67 13.43 6.74
CA LEU A 209 -1.86 14.85 7.05
C LEU A 209 -0.61 15.48 7.67
N ALA A 210 0.18 14.71 8.44
CA ALA A 210 1.44 15.21 9.00
C ALA A 210 2.52 15.41 7.93
N PHE A 211 2.48 14.66 6.84
CA PHE A 211 3.40 14.82 5.69
C PHE A 211 2.92 15.87 4.67
N TRP A 212 1.69 16.30 4.75
CA TRP A 212 1.10 17.30 3.83
C TRP A 212 1.39 18.72 4.31
#